data_d27b0fdf77f003e7f3f759a683bc20f1
#
_entry.id   d27b0fdf77f003e7f3f759a683bc20f1
#
_cell.length_a   1.000
_cell.length_b   1.000
_cell.length_c   1.000
_cell.angle_alpha   90.00
_cell.angle_beta   90.00
_cell.angle_gamma   90.00
#
_symmetry.space_group_name_H-M   'P 1'
#
loop_
_entity.id
_entity.type
_entity.pdbx_description
1 polymer ?
#
loop_
_entity_poly.entity_id
_entity_poly.type
_entity_poly.pdbx_seq_one_letter_code
_entity_poly.pdbx_strand_id
1 'polypeptide(L)'
;QKVLKGVSLEIEKGSFVAVLGHNGSGKSTFAKHLNALVTPSEGTIFVDGMDTKNDELVWEIRQTAGMVFQNPDNQLVATVVEEDIAFGPENMGVEPKEIRKRVDEALATVRMSEYATHTPSKLSGGQKQRIAIAGVLAMKPKCIVLDEPTAMLDPVGRRDVMETIERLNREEGITMILITHYMDEAVRADKVFVIDDGDLVMQGTP
;
A
#
# COMPACT_ATOMS: atom_id res chain seq x y z
N GLN A 1 16.64 -3.55 19.96
CA GLN A 1 17.22 -2.36 19.30
C GLN A 1 16.05 -1.52 18.79
N LYS A 2 16.00 -0.21 19.13
CA LYS A 2 15.00 0.71 18.59
C LYS A 2 15.29 0.90 17.09
N VAL A 3 14.31 0.61 16.23
CA VAL A 3 14.43 0.79 14.77
C VAL A 3 14.03 2.20 14.37
N LEU A 4 12.95 2.75 14.97
CA LEU A 4 12.54 4.15 14.81
C LEU A 4 12.81 4.91 16.10
N LYS A 5 13.37 6.12 15.98
CA LYS A 5 13.91 6.91 17.10
C LYS A 5 13.17 8.24 17.28
N GLY A 6 11.84 8.18 17.46
CA GLY A 6 11.04 9.38 17.71
C GLY A 6 10.58 10.11 16.47
N VAL A 7 10.18 9.37 15.43
CA VAL A 7 9.58 9.93 14.22
C VAL A 7 8.21 10.52 14.56
N SER A 8 8.04 11.82 14.29
CA SER A 8 6.76 12.54 14.43
C SER A 8 6.43 13.20 13.10
N LEU A 9 5.31 12.82 12.49
CA LEU A 9 4.85 13.37 11.22
C LEU A 9 3.33 13.26 11.09
N GLU A 10 2.76 14.02 10.18
CA GLU A 10 1.35 13.99 9.82
C GLU A 10 1.21 13.82 8.31
N ILE A 11 0.27 12.97 7.91
CA ILE A 11 -0.10 12.68 6.52
C ILE A 11 -1.55 13.07 6.33
N GLU A 12 -1.79 14.01 5.44
CA GLU A 12 -3.12 14.52 5.15
C GLU A 12 -3.91 13.52 4.30
N LYS A 13 -5.22 13.46 4.54
CA LYS A 13 -6.13 12.62 3.75
C LYS A 13 -6.12 13.07 2.28
N GLY A 14 -6.05 12.09 1.38
CA GLY A 14 -6.02 12.31 -0.06
C GLY A 14 -4.66 12.75 -0.62
N SER A 15 -3.64 12.94 0.23
CA SER A 15 -2.30 13.27 -0.25
C SER A 15 -1.56 12.07 -0.82
N PHE A 16 -0.64 12.32 -1.73
CA PHE A 16 0.37 11.36 -2.16
C PHE A 16 1.70 11.68 -1.48
N VAL A 17 2.16 10.81 -0.62
CA VAL A 17 3.38 10.98 0.18
C VAL A 17 4.41 9.93 -0.18
N ALA A 18 5.67 10.35 -0.33
CA ALA A 18 6.80 9.44 -0.46
C ALA A 18 7.65 9.42 0.82
N VAL A 19 8.08 8.23 1.23
CA VAL A 19 9.02 8.03 2.32
C VAL A 19 10.31 7.46 1.76
N LEU A 20 11.35 8.28 1.77
CA LEU A 20 12.69 7.96 1.28
C LEU A 20 13.62 7.53 2.41
N GLY A 21 14.64 6.78 2.06
CA GLY A 21 15.75 6.40 2.93
C GLY A 21 16.53 5.23 2.36
N HIS A 22 17.73 5.02 2.87
CA HIS A 22 18.55 3.86 2.47
C HIS A 22 17.98 2.54 3.02
N ASN A 23 18.49 1.41 2.53
CA ASN A 23 18.12 0.09 3.03
C ASN A 23 18.49 -0.05 4.51
N GLY A 24 17.54 -0.49 5.34
CA GLY A 24 17.73 -0.61 6.78
C GLY A 24 17.46 0.65 7.59
N SER A 25 17.10 1.79 6.97
CA SER A 25 16.82 3.03 7.71
C SER A 25 15.54 3.02 8.56
N GLY A 26 14.70 1.98 8.45
CA GLY A 26 13.45 1.85 9.23
C GLY A 26 12.16 2.05 8.44
N LYS A 27 12.21 2.33 7.12
CA LYS A 27 11.02 2.61 6.28
C LYS A 27 9.94 1.52 6.32
N SER A 28 10.33 0.26 6.12
CA SER A 28 9.37 -0.85 6.17
C SER A 28 8.80 -1.07 7.56
N THR A 29 9.56 -0.76 8.62
CA THR A 29 9.05 -0.75 9.99
C THR A 29 8.03 0.36 10.16
N PHE A 30 8.31 1.57 9.65
CA PHE A 30 7.37 2.68 9.62
C PHE A 30 6.07 2.29 8.88
N ALA A 31 6.18 1.72 7.67
CA ALA A 31 5.03 1.24 6.91
C ALA A 31 4.15 0.25 7.70
N LYS A 32 4.78 -0.72 8.38
CA LYS A 32 4.06 -1.73 9.19
C LYS A 32 3.34 -1.15 10.40
N HIS A 33 3.81 -0.04 10.94
CA HIS A 33 3.10 0.66 12.01
C HIS A 33 1.80 1.33 11.52
N LEU A 34 1.78 1.82 10.28
CA LEU A 34 0.59 2.48 9.70
C LEU A 34 -0.57 1.52 9.43
N ASN A 35 -0.31 0.23 9.35
CA ASN A 35 -1.32 -0.82 9.15
C ASN A 35 -1.52 -1.68 10.43
N ALA A 36 -0.97 -1.26 11.57
CA ALA A 36 -1.00 -2.01 12.84
C ALA A 36 -0.50 -3.47 12.72
N LEU A 37 0.44 -3.73 11.81
CA LEU A 37 1.20 -5.00 11.77
C LEU A 37 2.26 -5.05 12.87
N VAL A 38 2.75 -3.88 13.27
CA VAL A 38 3.65 -3.68 14.39
C VAL A 38 3.11 -2.52 15.21
N THR A 39 3.04 -2.67 16.54
CA THR A 39 2.64 -1.61 17.46
C THR A 39 3.87 -0.84 17.98
N PRO A 40 3.79 0.48 18.15
CA PRO A 40 4.93 1.25 18.67
C PRO A 40 5.18 0.93 20.14
N SER A 41 6.46 0.70 20.51
CA SER A 41 6.86 0.49 21.90
C SER A 41 6.73 1.78 22.75
N GLU A 42 6.95 2.93 22.12
CA GLU A 42 6.79 4.26 22.70
C GLU A 42 6.08 5.17 21.69
N GLY A 43 5.45 6.25 22.18
CA GLY A 43 4.65 7.15 21.35
C GLY A 43 3.31 6.54 20.96
N THR A 44 2.60 7.21 20.07
CA THR A 44 1.27 6.81 19.56
C THR A 44 1.19 7.04 18.06
N ILE A 45 0.45 6.18 17.39
CA ILE A 45 0.16 6.31 15.94
C ILE A 45 -1.36 6.23 15.79
N PHE A 46 -1.91 7.24 15.12
CA PHE A 46 -3.32 7.29 14.79
C PHE A 46 -3.51 7.10 13.28
N VAL A 47 -4.46 6.25 12.92
CA VAL A 47 -4.90 6.03 11.54
C VAL A 47 -6.37 6.39 11.46
N ASP A 48 -6.69 7.49 10.79
CA ASP A 48 -8.07 8.04 10.72
C ASP A 48 -8.71 8.20 12.12
N GLY A 49 -7.92 8.67 13.11
CA GLY A 49 -8.34 8.86 14.51
C GLY A 49 -8.30 7.61 15.39
N MET A 50 -7.98 6.44 14.84
CA MET A 50 -7.87 5.16 15.56
C MET A 50 -6.44 4.94 16.07
N ASP A 51 -6.28 4.70 17.37
CA ASP A 51 -4.99 4.36 17.97
C ASP A 51 -4.58 2.92 17.58
N THR A 52 -3.40 2.78 16.95
CA THR A 52 -2.87 1.48 16.52
C THR A 52 -2.51 0.53 17.66
N LYS A 53 -2.48 1.00 18.91
CA LYS A 53 -2.31 0.19 20.11
C LYS A 53 -3.61 -0.43 20.63
N ASN A 54 -4.76 -0.01 20.12
CA ASN A 54 -6.04 -0.58 20.52
C ASN A 54 -6.32 -1.85 19.69
N ASP A 55 -6.16 -3.02 20.32
CA ASP A 55 -6.36 -4.31 19.67
C ASP A 55 -7.79 -4.51 19.12
N GLU A 56 -8.79 -3.84 19.69
CA GLU A 56 -10.18 -3.91 19.23
C GLU A 56 -10.37 -3.21 17.86
N LEU A 57 -9.52 -2.23 17.54
CA LEU A 57 -9.58 -1.45 16.30
C LEU A 57 -8.68 -1.98 15.17
N VAL A 58 -7.89 -3.02 15.41
CA VAL A 58 -6.90 -3.53 14.45
C VAL A 58 -7.53 -3.88 13.10
N TRP A 59 -8.71 -4.50 13.10
CA TRP A 59 -9.42 -4.84 11.87
C TRP A 59 -9.86 -3.60 11.08
N GLU A 60 -10.41 -2.62 11.76
CA GLU A 60 -10.86 -1.37 11.15
C GLU A 60 -9.68 -0.54 10.62
N ILE A 61 -8.57 -0.52 11.36
CA ILE A 61 -7.31 0.09 10.91
C ILE A 61 -6.82 -0.57 9.61
N ARG A 62 -6.78 -1.90 9.54
CA ARG A 62 -6.33 -2.64 8.35
C ARG A 62 -7.25 -2.49 7.16
N GLN A 63 -8.54 -2.32 7.37
CA GLN A 63 -9.50 -1.97 6.32
C GLN A 63 -9.28 -0.53 5.82
N THR A 64 -9.00 0.39 6.74
CA THR A 64 -8.77 1.81 6.45
C THR A 64 -7.44 2.05 5.74
N ALA A 65 -6.36 1.43 6.22
CA ALA A 65 -5.01 1.52 5.66
C ALA A 65 -4.55 0.16 5.14
N GLY A 66 -4.84 -0.11 3.89
CA GLY A 66 -4.40 -1.33 3.20
C GLY A 66 -2.90 -1.31 2.93
N MET A 67 -2.26 -2.49 2.87
CA MET A 67 -0.82 -2.60 2.65
C MET A 67 -0.51 -3.45 1.43
N VAL A 68 0.42 -2.96 0.60
CA VAL A 68 1.00 -3.67 -0.54
C VAL A 68 2.48 -3.90 -0.26
N PHE A 69 2.93 -5.15 -0.34
CA PHE A 69 4.30 -5.54 -0.03
C PHE A 69 5.22 -5.47 -1.25
N GLN A 70 6.52 -5.45 -0.99
CA GLN A 70 7.57 -5.39 -1.99
C GLN A 70 7.51 -6.56 -2.99
N ASN A 71 7.28 -7.78 -2.50
CA ASN A 71 7.19 -8.98 -3.33
C ASN A 71 5.72 -9.41 -3.44
N PRO A 72 5.08 -9.27 -4.63
CA PRO A 72 3.69 -9.67 -4.82
C PRO A 72 3.47 -11.18 -4.68
N ASP A 73 4.48 -12.03 -4.92
CA ASP A 73 4.35 -13.48 -4.73
C ASP A 73 4.14 -13.88 -3.26
N ASN A 74 4.51 -13.01 -2.31
CA ASN A 74 4.23 -13.23 -0.88
C ASN A 74 2.84 -12.75 -0.48
N GLN A 75 2.15 -12.02 -1.34
CA GLN A 75 0.82 -11.44 -1.07
C GLN A 75 -0.29 -12.19 -1.79
N LEU A 76 -0.04 -12.62 -3.04
CA LEU A 76 -1.00 -13.37 -3.84
C LEU A 76 -1.06 -14.84 -3.37
N VAL A 77 -2.22 -15.29 -2.94
CA VAL A 77 -2.41 -16.61 -2.32
C VAL A 77 -3.32 -17.55 -3.13
N ALA A 78 -4.22 -16.98 -3.95
CA ALA A 78 -5.14 -17.77 -4.75
C ALA A 78 -4.52 -18.24 -6.07
N THR A 79 -5.12 -19.28 -6.66
CA THR A 79 -4.71 -19.81 -7.96
C THR A 79 -5.29 -19.07 -9.15
N VAL A 80 -6.31 -18.25 -8.93
CA VAL A 80 -7.00 -17.44 -9.92
C VAL A 80 -7.03 -15.99 -9.45
N VAL A 81 -6.76 -15.04 -10.36
CA VAL A 81 -6.67 -13.61 -10.06
C VAL A 81 -7.93 -13.06 -9.40
N GLU A 82 -9.12 -13.34 -9.93
CA GLU A 82 -10.36 -12.81 -9.37
C GLU A 82 -10.67 -13.36 -7.98
N GLU A 83 -10.27 -14.61 -7.68
CA GLU A 83 -10.39 -15.20 -6.35
C GLU A 83 -9.44 -14.53 -5.35
N ASP A 84 -8.23 -14.18 -5.78
CA ASP A 84 -7.27 -13.48 -4.94
C ASP A 84 -7.77 -12.08 -4.55
N ILE A 85 -8.35 -11.35 -5.50
CA ILE A 85 -8.92 -10.02 -5.25
C ILE A 85 -10.16 -10.12 -4.35
N ALA A 86 -10.97 -11.18 -4.48
CA ALA A 86 -12.17 -11.42 -3.66
C ALA A 86 -11.81 -11.75 -2.21
N PHE A 87 -10.62 -12.30 -1.94
CA PHE A 87 -10.22 -12.80 -0.62
C PHE A 87 -10.37 -11.78 0.51
N GLY A 88 -9.95 -10.52 0.27
CA GLY A 88 -10.10 -9.43 1.26
C GLY A 88 -11.57 -9.14 1.59
N PRO A 89 -12.42 -8.80 0.62
CA PRO A 89 -13.86 -8.60 0.82
C PRO A 89 -14.59 -9.79 1.43
N GLU A 90 -14.23 -11.02 1.09
CA GLU A 90 -14.79 -12.24 1.70
C GLU A 90 -14.51 -12.30 3.20
N ASN A 91 -13.28 -12.06 3.60
CA ASN A 91 -12.89 -12.01 5.02
C ASN A 91 -13.57 -10.86 5.80
N MET A 92 -13.99 -9.81 5.09
CA MET A 92 -14.79 -8.72 5.65
C MET A 92 -16.28 -9.05 5.77
N GLY A 93 -16.73 -10.21 5.29
CA GLY A 93 -18.13 -10.62 5.29
C GLY A 93 -19.01 -9.82 4.31
N VAL A 94 -18.41 -9.30 3.23
CA VAL A 94 -19.15 -8.56 2.20
C VAL A 94 -20.07 -9.51 1.42
N GLU A 95 -21.28 -9.06 1.07
CA GLU A 95 -22.25 -9.83 0.30
C GLU A 95 -21.68 -10.27 -1.07
N PRO A 96 -21.91 -11.52 -1.54
CA PRO A 96 -21.32 -12.06 -2.76
C PRO A 96 -21.52 -11.21 -4.01
N LYS A 97 -22.70 -10.60 -4.17
CA LYS A 97 -22.96 -9.69 -5.31
C LYS A 97 -22.11 -8.44 -5.27
N GLU A 98 -21.88 -7.89 -4.09
CA GLU A 98 -21.04 -6.72 -3.89
C GLU A 98 -19.55 -7.11 -4.07
N ILE A 99 -19.14 -8.30 -3.64
CA ILE A 99 -17.79 -8.82 -3.88
C ILE A 99 -17.50 -8.86 -5.38
N ARG A 100 -18.41 -9.47 -6.19
CA ARG A 100 -18.23 -9.53 -7.64
C ARG A 100 -18.04 -8.14 -8.26
N LYS A 101 -18.88 -7.21 -7.85
CA LYS A 101 -18.80 -5.82 -8.30
C LYS A 101 -17.46 -5.18 -7.94
N ARG A 102 -17.00 -5.33 -6.69
CA ARG A 102 -15.72 -4.78 -6.22
C ARG A 102 -14.52 -5.38 -6.95
N VAL A 103 -14.55 -6.67 -7.25
CA VAL A 103 -13.51 -7.36 -8.03
C VAL A 103 -13.45 -6.79 -9.44
N ASP A 104 -14.60 -6.64 -10.12
CA ASP A 104 -14.65 -6.10 -11.48
C ASP A 104 -14.18 -4.63 -11.52
N GLU A 105 -14.63 -3.80 -10.58
CA GLU A 105 -14.20 -2.40 -10.44
C GLU A 105 -12.69 -2.30 -10.16
N ALA A 106 -12.17 -3.10 -9.22
CA ALA A 106 -10.74 -3.09 -8.89
C ALA A 106 -9.87 -3.51 -10.09
N LEU A 107 -10.26 -4.59 -10.80
CA LEU A 107 -9.57 -5.03 -12.01
C LEU A 107 -9.58 -3.98 -13.11
N ALA A 108 -10.72 -3.33 -13.34
CA ALA A 108 -10.83 -2.25 -14.32
C ALA A 108 -9.93 -1.07 -13.94
N THR A 109 -9.95 -0.68 -12.66
CA THR A 109 -9.13 0.43 -12.15
C THR A 109 -7.63 0.18 -12.33
N VAL A 110 -7.13 -1.03 -12.11
CA VAL A 110 -5.72 -1.35 -12.36
C VAL A 110 -5.42 -1.81 -13.79
N ARG A 111 -6.39 -1.74 -14.71
CA ARG A 111 -6.30 -2.16 -16.12
C ARG A 111 -5.86 -3.61 -16.29
N MET A 112 -6.50 -4.51 -15.53
CA MET A 112 -6.20 -5.95 -15.52
C MET A 112 -7.45 -6.82 -15.74
N SER A 113 -8.55 -6.27 -16.26
CA SER A 113 -9.82 -7.01 -16.43
C SER A 113 -9.70 -8.27 -17.28
N GLU A 114 -8.85 -8.26 -18.33
CA GLU A 114 -8.60 -9.42 -19.18
C GLU A 114 -7.90 -10.59 -18.48
N TYR A 115 -7.28 -10.32 -17.32
CA TYR A 115 -6.53 -11.31 -16.54
C TYR A 115 -7.34 -11.94 -15.40
N ALA A 116 -8.64 -11.63 -15.26
CA ALA A 116 -9.49 -12.06 -14.15
C ALA A 116 -9.41 -13.58 -13.89
N THR A 117 -9.47 -14.39 -14.93
CA THR A 117 -9.43 -15.85 -14.87
C THR A 117 -8.03 -16.46 -15.02
N HIS A 118 -7.00 -15.63 -15.07
CA HIS A 118 -5.61 -16.11 -15.21
C HIS A 118 -5.05 -16.58 -13.87
N THR A 119 -4.02 -17.42 -13.97
CA THR A 119 -3.23 -17.85 -12.81
C THR A 119 -2.15 -16.80 -12.53
N PRO A 120 -2.04 -16.27 -11.30
CA PRO A 120 -1.04 -15.25 -10.95
C PRO A 120 0.40 -15.61 -11.32
N SER A 121 0.78 -16.89 -11.23
CA SER A 121 2.13 -17.36 -11.58
C SER A 121 2.53 -17.13 -13.04
N LYS A 122 1.56 -16.93 -13.94
CA LYS A 122 1.79 -16.66 -15.38
C LYS A 122 1.91 -15.17 -15.69
N LEU A 123 1.76 -14.30 -14.72
CA LEU A 123 1.81 -12.86 -14.88
C LEU A 123 3.24 -12.33 -14.70
N SER A 124 3.55 -11.21 -15.40
CA SER A 124 4.79 -10.47 -15.15
C SER A 124 4.80 -9.86 -13.73
N GLY A 125 5.97 -9.48 -13.22
CA GLY A 125 6.09 -8.84 -11.91
C GLY A 125 5.22 -7.58 -11.77
N GLY A 126 5.21 -6.71 -12.78
CA GLY A 126 4.36 -5.51 -12.79
C GLY A 126 2.86 -5.82 -12.83
N GLN A 127 2.45 -6.87 -13.55
CA GLN A 127 1.07 -7.35 -13.55
C GLN A 127 0.67 -7.91 -12.17
N LYS A 128 1.51 -8.75 -11.57
CA LYS A 128 1.29 -9.26 -10.21
C LYS A 128 1.15 -8.14 -9.18
N GLN A 129 2.01 -7.12 -9.28
CA GLN A 129 1.95 -5.98 -8.37
C GLN A 129 0.64 -5.19 -8.53
N ARG A 130 0.16 -4.98 -9.76
CA ARG A 130 -1.14 -4.36 -10.00
C ARG A 130 -2.31 -5.21 -9.48
N ILE A 131 -2.22 -6.54 -9.54
CA ILE A 131 -3.22 -7.44 -8.93
C ILE A 131 -3.18 -7.33 -7.40
N ALA A 132 -1.99 -7.28 -6.79
CA ALA A 132 -1.87 -7.06 -5.34
C ALA A 132 -2.50 -5.72 -4.91
N ILE A 133 -2.31 -4.66 -5.70
CA ILE A 133 -2.98 -3.36 -5.49
C ILE A 133 -4.51 -3.52 -5.64
N ALA A 134 -4.98 -4.26 -6.64
CA ALA A 134 -6.42 -4.49 -6.85
C ALA A 134 -7.05 -5.25 -5.67
N GLY A 135 -6.37 -6.23 -5.10
CA GLY A 135 -6.83 -6.95 -3.90
C GLY A 135 -7.02 -6.03 -2.69
N VAL A 136 -6.09 -5.08 -2.50
CA VAL A 136 -6.23 -4.06 -1.46
C VAL A 136 -7.37 -3.09 -1.80
N LEU A 137 -7.47 -2.64 -3.06
CA LEU A 137 -8.50 -1.70 -3.52
C LEU A 137 -9.92 -2.24 -3.36
N ALA A 138 -10.13 -3.55 -3.56
CA ALA A 138 -11.43 -4.21 -3.40
C ALA A 138 -11.98 -4.12 -1.97
N MET A 139 -11.12 -3.91 -0.98
CA MET A 139 -11.51 -3.64 0.41
C MET A 139 -12.02 -2.20 0.64
N LYS A 140 -11.92 -1.31 -0.38
CA LYS A 140 -12.30 0.11 -0.33
C LYS A 140 -11.56 0.88 0.78
N PRO A 141 -10.21 0.85 0.81
CA PRO A 141 -9.44 1.54 1.84
C PRO A 141 -9.46 3.06 1.62
N LYS A 142 -9.22 3.83 2.69
CA LYS A 142 -8.99 5.29 2.64
C LYS A 142 -7.54 5.65 2.35
N CYS A 143 -6.64 4.71 2.66
CA CYS A 143 -5.20 4.85 2.49
C CYS A 143 -4.60 3.54 1.98
N ILE A 144 -3.60 3.62 1.10
CA ILE A 144 -2.79 2.48 0.68
C ILE A 144 -1.32 2.78 0.99
N VAL A 145 -0.72 1.91 1.80
CA VAL A 145 0.71 1.92 2.11
C VAL A 145 1.40 0.93 1.18
N LEU A 146 2.37 1.41 0.40
CA LEU A 146 3.11 0.60 -0.58
C LEU A 146 4.58 0.50 -0.13
N ASP A 147 4.99 -0.69 0.29
CA ASP A 147 6.35 -0.93 0.75
C ASP A 147 7.24 -1.38 -0.41
N GLU A 148 7.98 -0.44 -1.02
CA GLU A 148 8.87 -0.64 -2.16
C GLU A 148 8.22 -1.41 -3.34
N PRO A 149 7.03 -1.02 -3.82
CA PRO A 149 6.22 -1.83 -4.75
C PRO A 149 6.86 -2.03 -6.12
N THR A 150 7.91 -1.31 -6.43
CA THR A 150 8.57 -1.30 -7.75
C THR A 150 9.98 -1.88 -7.73
N ALA A 151 10.53 -2.20 -6.54
CA ALA A 151 11.93 -2.57 -6.37
C ALA A 151 12.36 -3.83 -7.15
N MET A 152 11.41 -4.75 -7.44
CA MET A 152 11.68 -6.00 -8.14
C MET A 152 11.21 -5.99 -9.61
N LEU A 153 10.87 -4.81 -10.14
CA LEU A 153 10.25 -4.68 -11.46
C LEU A 153 11.24 -4.15 -12.51
N ASP A 154 11.01 -4.57 -13.74
CA ASP A 154 11.63 -3.98 -14.91
C ASP A 154 11.12 -2.54 -15.15
N PRO A 155 11.79 -1.73 -15.98
CA PRO A 155 11.40 -0.32 -16.17
C PRO A 155 9.97 -0.12 -16.66
N VAL A 156 9.42 -1.05 -17.44
CA VAL A 156 8.04 -0.97 -17.95
C VAL A 156 7.07 -1.24 -16.80
N GLY A 157 7.28 -2.32 -16.05
CA GLY A 157 6.46 -2.66 -14.88
C GLY A 157 6.48 -1.56 -13.80
N ARG A 158 7.65 -0.95 -13.56
CA ARG A 158 7.76 0.20 -12.64
C ARG A 158 6.88 1.36 -13.07
N ARG A 159 6.96 1.75 -14.35
CA ARG A 159 6.13 2.84 -14.89
C ARG A 159 4.64 2.53 -14.74
N ASP A 160 4.21 1.33 -15.14
CA ASP A 160 2.80 0.93 -15.09
C ASP A 160 2.25 0.93 -13.66
N VAL A 161 3.04 0.48 -12.68
CA VAL A 161 2.67 0.51 -11.26
C VAL A 161 2.60 1.95 -10.76
N MET A 162 3.58 2.80 -11.06
CA MET A 162 3.57 4.20 -10.65
C MET A 162 2.40 4.98 -11.25
N GLU A 163 2.07 4.78 -12.53
CA GLU A 163 0.89 5.36 -13.17
C GLU A 163 -0.42 4.90 -12.47
N THR A 164 -0.47 3.65 -12.03
CA THR A 164 -1.62 3.12 -11.28
C THR A 164 -1.75 3.82 -9.93
N ILE A 165 -0.65 3.98 -9.19
CA ILE A 165 -0.61 4.66 -7.89
C ILE A 165 -1.08 6.12 -8.03
N GLU A 166 -0.53 6.87 -9.00
CA GLU A 166 -0.91 8.26 -9.24
C GLU A 166 -2.39 8.40 -9.59
N ARG A 167 -2.91 7.49 -10.42
CA ARG A 167 -4.32 7.51 -10.81
C ARG A 167 -5.23 7.23 -9.61
N LEU A 168 -4.93 6.25 -8.78
CA LEU A 168 -5.68 5.95 -7.56
C LEU A 168 -5.73 7.16 -6.61
N ASN A 169 -4.62 7.89 -6.48
CA ASN A 169 -4.61 9.10 -5.68
C ASN A 169 -5.46 10.21 -6.31
N ARG A 170 -5.23 10.52 -7.60
CA ARG A 170 -5.84 11.69 -8.26
C ARG A 170 -7.32 11.50 -8.60
N GLU A 171 -7.71 10.31 -9.06
CA GLU A 171 -9.08 10.05 -9.53
C GLU A 171 -9.97 9.51 -8.42
N GLU A 172 -9.44 8.63 -7.55
CA GLU A 172 -10.21 8.01 -6.47
C GLU A 172 -10.05 8.73 -5.11
N GLY A 173 -9.12 9.68 -5.01
CA GLY A 173 -8.87 10.44 -3.79
C GLY A 173 -8.28 9.62 -2.63
N ILE A 174 -7.71 8.46 -2.93
CA ILE A 174 -7.10 7.58 -1.93
C ILE A 174 -5.77 8.17 -1.48
N THR A 175 -5.54 8.21 -0.17
CA THR A 175 -4.23 8.59 0.38
C THR A 175 -3.21 7.53 0.00
N MET A 176 -2.09 7.95 -0.62
CA MET A 176 -1.03 7.04 -1.03
C MET A 176 0.24 7.31 -0.24
N ILE A 177 0.80 6.26 0.39
CA ILE A 177 2.06 6.33 1.12
C ILE A 177 3.04 5.37 0.44
N LEU A 178 3.96 5.92 -0.33
CA LEU A 178 4.95 5.18 -1.10
C LEU A 178 6.28 5.14 -0.35
N ILE A 179 6.67 3.96 0.10
CA ILE A 179 8.02 3.70 0.56
C ILE A 179 8.87 3.39 -0.65
N THR A 180 9.94 4.13 -0.86
CA THR A 180 10.85 3.90 -1.98
C THR A 180 12.27 4.38 -1.65
N HIS A 181 13.24 3.91 -2.41
CA HIS A 181 14.61 4.43 -2.43
C HIS A 181 14.93 5.11 -3.78
N TYR A 182 13.94 5.17 -4.69
CA TYR A 182 14.08 5.80 -6.00
C TYR A 182 13.60 7.24 -5.97
N MET A 183 14.51 8.16 -6.33
CA MET A 183 14.21 9.60 -6.33
C MET A 183 13.21 9.99 -7.43
N ASP A 184 13.26 9.31 -8.59
CA ASP A 184 12.34 9.52 -9.71
C ASP A 184 10.88 9.12 -9.41
N GLU A 185 10.68 8.30 -8.41
CA GLU A 185 9.36 7.99 -7.87
C GLU A 185 8.90 9.03 -6.84
N ALA A 186 9.81 9.44 -5.97
CA ALA A 186 9.49 10.37 -4.89
C ALA A 186 9.11 11.78 -5.41
N VAL A 187 9.67 12.22 -6.53
CA VAL A 187 9.33 13.53 -7.14
C VAL A 187 7.89 13.60 -7.67
N ARG A 188 7.17 12.48 -7.73
CA ARG A 188 5.76 12.42 -8.13
C ARG A 188 4.79 12.67 -6.96
N ALA A 189 5.30 12.64 -5.73
CA ALA A 189 4.51 12.85 -4.53
C ALA A 189 4.29 14.34 -4.23
N ASP A 190 3.24 14.65 -3.45
CA ASP A 190 2.97 16.01 -2.97
C ASP A 190 3.95 16.40 -1.85
N LYS A 191 4.37 15.41 -1.06
CA LYS A 191 5.26 15.58 0.09
C LYS A 191 6.21 14.41 0.22
N VAL A 192 7.43 14.70 0.64
CA VAL A 192 8.48 13.71 0.87
C VAL A 192 8.93 13.77 2.32
N PHE A 193 9.07 12.60 2.94
CA PHE A 193 9.73 12.38 4.21
C PHE A 193 11.00 11.57 4.00
N VAL A 194 12.09 11.94 4.64
CA VAL A 194 13.35 11.20 4.58
C VAL A 194 13.65 10.60 5.95
N ILE A 195 13.74 9.28 6.00
CA ILE A 195 14.12 8.52 7.20
C ILE A 195 15.53 7.99 7.03
N ASP A 196 16.38 8.34 7.99
CA ASP A 196 17.76 7.88 8.06
C ASP A 196 18.08 7.37 9.45
N ASP A 197 18.63 6.16 9.55
CA ASP A 197 18.96 5.47 10.82
C ASP A 197 17.84 5.54 11.89
N GLY A 198 16.60 5.49 11.47
CA GLY A 198 15.41 5.52 12.34
C GLY A 198 14.90 6.90 12.73
N ASP A 199 15.54 7.97 12.28
CA ASP A 199 15.15 9.36 12.53
C ASP A 199 14.51 9.99 11.28
N LEU A 200 13.53 10.88 11.46
CA LEU A 200 13.03 11.75 10.40
C LEU A 200 14.00 12.92 10.24
N VAL A 201 14.83 12.87 9.20
CA VAL A 201 15.90 13.86 9.00
C VAL A 201 15.47 15.03 8.09
N MET A 202 14.48 14.83 7.24
CA MET A 202 13.99 15.87 6.33
C MET A 202 12.53 15.65 5.97
N GLN A 203 11.79 16.72 5.72
CA GLN A 203 10.48 16.71 5.12
C GLN A 203 10.24 17.97 4.29
N GLY A 204 9.48 17.84 3.20
CA GLY A 204 9.16 18.96 2.32
C GLY A 204 8.44 18.53 1.05
N THR A 205 8.27 19.46 0.13
CA THR A 205 7.89 19.15 -1.26
C THR A 205 9.11 18.64 -2.03
N PRO A 206 8.93 17.83 -3.08
CA PRO A 206 10.02 17.36 -3.93
C PRO A 206 10.82 18.49 -4.57
#